data_97fc89340cab349f94d1a3b6e608c4f2
#
_entry.id   97fc89340cab349f94d1a3b6e608c4f2
#
_cell.length_a   1.000
_cell.length_b   1.000
_cell.length_c   1.000
_cell.angle_alpha   90.00
_cell.angle_beta   90.00
_cell.angle_gamma   90.00
#
_symmetry.space_group_name_H-M   'P 1'
#
loop_
_entity.id
_entity.type
_entity.pdbx_description
1 polymer ?
#
loop_
_entity_poly.entity_id
_entity_poly.type
_entity_poly.pdbx_seq_one_letter_code
_entity_poly.pdbx_strand_id
1 'polypeptide(L)'
;MAKRPAKKGNGKRAIKRVPHYAQTTDFTCGPSSLIMSMAALDPRVKRSRALELQLWREANTIFMGPSGGHGGCGALGLALSAHRRGFKAEVHLNHKGVLLAYRTRSKERAAVMRVLQDKDLAEAKAAGIPVTHDGITLAEIEAKLRAGFMPIVLNSMRYLHQDPTAHWFLVTDIDDESVYVNDPWVSKTRRKTARDMSGVPIPRRVFERITAYGPKKERAVVLVSR
;
A
#
# COMPACT_ATOMS: atom_id res chain seq x y z
N MET A 1 10.99 -9.77 51.10
CA MET A 1 11.69 -9.80 49.78
C MET A 1 10.69 -10.27 48.70
N ALA A 2 10.13 -9.35 47.92
CA ALA A 2 9.17 -9.68 46.89
C ALA A 2 9.91 -10.09 45.59
N LYS A 3 9.62 -11.29 45.06
CA LYS A 3 10.18 -11.79 43.78
C LYS A 3 9.63 -10.98 42.62
N ARG A 4 10.52 -10.33 41.86
CA ARG A 4 10.18 -9.71 40.57
C ARG A 4 9.61 -10.78 39.62
N PRO A 5 8.50 -10.51 38.91
CA PRO A 5 8.00 -11.45 37.90
C PRO A 5 8.99 -11.51 36.72
N ALA A 6 9.29 -12.73 36.27
CA ALA A 6 10.14 -13.00 35.13
C ALA A 6 9.51 -12.41 33.87
N LYS A 7 10.28 -11.58 33.12
CA LYS A 7 9.91 -11.13 31.76
C LYS A 7 9.75 -12.38 30.89
N LYS A 8 8.53 -12.63 30.42
CA LYS A 8 8.27 -13.63 29.35
C LYS A 8 9.12 -13.24 28.13
N GLY A 9 10.07 -14.10 27.80
CA GLY A 9 10.91 -13.93 26.62
C GLY A 9 10.05 -13.86 25.38
N ASN A 10 10.13 -12.74 24.65
CA ASN A 10 9.52 -12.55 23.35
C ASN A 10 10.27 -13.48 22.37
N GLY A 11 9.72 -14.67 22.12
CA GLY A 11 10.22 -15.55 21.07
C GLY A 11 10.21 -14.75 19.76
N LYS A 12 11.38 -14.52 19.16
CA LYS A 12 11.52 -13.90 17.84
C LYS A 12 10.67 -14.70 16.86
N ARG A 13 9.48 -14.19 16.54
CA ARG A 13 8.60 -14.77 15.53
C ARG A 13 9.36 -14.74 14.20
N ALA A 14 9.48 -15.88 13.53
CA ALA A 14 10.09 -15.94 12.20
C ALA A 14 9.26 -15.04 11.28
N ILE A 15 9.84 -13.92 10.82
CA ILE A 15 9.23 -13.01 9.84
C ILE A 15 8.93 -13.85 8.61
N LYS A 16 7.63 -13.96 8.24
CA LYS A 16 7.21 -14.65 7.01
C LYS A 16 7.90 -13.95 5.85
N ARG A 17 8.79 -14.64 5.15
CA ARG A 17 9.58 -14.06 4.06
C ARG A 17 8.65 -13.75 2.88
N VAL A 18 8.21 -12.49 2.80
CA VAL A 18 7.40 -12.00 1.70
C VAL A 18 8.30 -11.75 0.49
N PRO A 19 8.00 -12.33 -0.68
CA PRO A 19 8.83 -12.12 -1.86
C PRO A 19 8.80 -10.66 -2.29
N HIS A 20 9.98 -10.06 -2.51
CA HIS A 20 10.10 -8.69 -3.00
C HIS A 20 9.96 -8.64 -4.53
N TYR A 21 9.35 -7.55 -5.01
CA TYR A 21 9.28 -7.18 -6.43
C TYR A 21 9.55 -5.68 -6.57
N ALA A 22 10.67 -5.34 -7.25
CA ALA A 22 11.01 -3.96 -7.54
C ALA A 22 10.15 -3.43 -8.69
N GLN A 23 9.55 -2.23 -8.50
CA GLN A 23 8.83 -1.57 -9.58
C GLN A 23 9.77 -1.24 -10.76
N THR A 24 9.24 -1.30 -11.98
CA THR A 24 10.04 -1.09 -13.18
C THR A 24 9.89 0.32 -13.77
N THR A 25 8.94 1.12 -13.26
CA THR A 25 8.69 2.52 -13.62
C THR A 25 8.51 3.36 -12.36
N ASP A 26 8.53 4.69 -12.47
CA ASP A 26 8.38 5.63 -11.36
C ASP A 26 6.92 5.79 -10.84
N PHE A 27 5.95 5.17 -11.52
CA PHE A 27 4.51 5.31 -11.20
C PHE A 27 3.81 3.97 -10.85
N THR A 28 4.54 2.84 -10.80
CA THR A 28 3.96 1.50 -10.58
C THR A 28 4.14 0.93 -9.16
N CYS A 29 4.34 1.80 -8.16
CA CYS A 29 4.49 1.36 -6.77
C CYS A 29 3.27 0.56 -6.24
N GLY A 30 2.05 0.98 -6.56
CA GLY A 30 0.83 0.26 -6.20
C GLY A 30 0.77 -1.15 -6.80
N PRO A 31 0.86 -1.30 -8.13
CA PRO A 31 0.94 -2.59 -8.80
C PRO A 31 2.02 -3.52 -8.24
N SER A 32 3.22 -2.99 -8.02
CA SER A 32 4.34 -3.79 -7.48
C SER A 32 4.09 -4.26 -6.06
N SER A 33 3.49 -3.40 -5.21
CA SER A 33 3.05 -3.78 -3.87
C SER A 33 1.94 -4.85 -3.92
N LEU A 34 1.00 -4.74 -4.88
CA LEU A 34 -0.03 -5.74 -5.09
C LEU A 34 0.53 -7.08 -5.58
N ILE A 35 1.53 -7.07 -6.47
CA ILE A 35 2.25 -8.29 -6.89
C ILE A 35 2.90 -8.97 -5.68
N MET A 36 3.59 -8.21 -4.82
CA MET A 36 4.21 -8.78 -3.61
C MET A 36 3.17 -9.36 -2.66
N SER A 37 2.05 -8.67 -2.47
CA SER A 37 0.92 -9.12 -1.65
C SER A 37 0.36 -10.45 -2.18
N MET A 38 -0.03 -10.49 -3.46
CA MET A 38 -0.59 -11.70 -4.07
C MET A 38 0.41 -12.86 -4.09
N ALA A 39 1.69 -12.60 -4.37
CA ALA A 39 2.74 -13.64 -4.37
C ALA A 39 3.05 -14.19 -2.96
N ALA A 40 2.82 -13.41 -1.90
CA ALA A 40 2.91 -13.88 -0.51
C ALA A 40 1.75 -14.84 -0.15
N LEU A 41 0.58 -14.62 -0.76
CA LEU A 41 -0.64 -15.40 -0.53
C LEU A 41 -0.74 -16.62 -1.46
N ASP A 42 -0.19 -16.52 -2.67
CA ASP A 42 -0.18 -17.58 -3.67
C ASP A 42 1.17 -17.63 -4.41
N PRO A 43 2.01 -18.64 -4.14
CA PRO A 43 3.30 -18.79 -4.81
C PRO A 43 3.21 -18.96 -6.35
N ARG A 44 2.03 -19.30 -6.89
CA ARG A 44 1.80 -19.41 -8.34
C ARG A 44 1.75 -18.07 -9.05
N VAL A 45 1.57 -16.96 -8.31
CA VAL A 45 1.59 -15.61 -8.88
C VAL A 45 2.98 -15.28 -9.40
N LYS A 46 3.11 -15.21 -10.72
CA LYS A 46 4.36 -14.84 -11.39
C LYS A 46 4.60 -13.33 -11.26
N ARG A 47 5.71 -12.96 -10.63
CA ARG A 47 6.15 -11.57 -10.52
C ARG A 47 6.81 -11.16 -11.85
N SER A 48 6.11 -10.35 -12.65
CA SER A 48 6.59 -9.95 -13.97
C SER A 48 6.21 -8.52 -14.31
N ARG A 49 7.01 -7.91 -15.19
CA ARG A 49 6.73 -6.56 -15.72
C ARG A 49 5.40 -6.50 -16.47
N ALA A 50 5.02 -7.57 -17.18
CA ALA A 50 3.75 -7.62 -17.88
C ALA A 50 2.57 -7.53 -16.90
N LEU A 51 2.62 -8.29 -15.79
CA LEU A 51 1.60 -8.22 -14.74
C LEU A 51 1.59 -6.84 -14.07
N GLU A 52 2.75 -6.26 -13.78
CA GLU A 52 2.87 -4.90 -13.20
C GLU A 52 2.16 -3.85 -14.06
N LEU A 53 2.44 -3.84 -15.36
CA LEU A 53 1.83 -2.86 -16.28
C LEU A 53 0.34 -3.14 -16.52
N GLN A 54 -0.10 -4.40 -16.50
CA GLN A 54 -1.51 -4.75 -16.57
C GLN A 54 -2.27 -4.24 -15.34
N LEU A 55 -1.74 -4.48 -14.13
CA LEU A 55 -2.32 -3.98 -12.88
C LEU A 55 -2.37 -2.45 -12.85
N TRP A 56 -1.32 -1.80 -13.37
CA TRP A 56 -1.30 -0.35 -13.49
C TRP A 56 -2.43 0.16 -14.40
N ARG A 57 -2.64 -0.43 -15.57
CA ARG A 57 -3.74 -0.06 -16.47
C ARG A 57 -5.12 -0.22 -15.84
N GLU A 58 -5.29 -1.26 -15.01
CA GLU A 58 -6.55 -1.56 -14.34
C GLU A 58 -6.85 -0.60 -13.18
N ALA A 59 -5.81 -0.09 -12.50
CA ALA A 59 -5.93 0.67 -11.26
C ALA A 59 -5.50 2.15 -11.38
N ASN A 60 -5.11 2.61 -12.58
CA ASN A 60 -4.62 3.97 -12.80
C ASN A 60 -5.77 4.99 -12.74
N THR A 61 -5.80 5.80 -11.69
CA THR A 61 -6.84 6.82 -11.47
C THR A 61 -6.26 8.18 -11.04
N ILE A 62 -4.94 8.28 -10.84
CA ILE A 62 -4.30 9.47 -10.27
C ILE A 62 -3.31 10.07 -11.26
N PHE A 63 -3.56 11.31 -11.66
CA PHE A 63 -2.63 12.05 -12.53
C PHE A 63 -1.39 12.52 -11.76
N MET A 64 -0.22 12.36 -12.36
CA MET A 64 1.06 12.81 -11.84
C MET A 64 1.54 14.05 -12.58
N GLY A 65 1.85 15.09 -11.80
CA GLY A 65 2.43 16.33 -12.29
C GLY A 65 1.50 17.22 -13.14
N PRO A 66 1.96 18.44 -13.47
CA PRO A 66 1.19 19.43 -14.22
C PRO A 66 0.92 19.02 -15.68
N SER A 67 1.84 18.26 -16.29
CA SER A 67 1.75 17.83 -17.69
C SER A 67 0.76 16.68 -17.92
N GLY A 68 0.19 16.10 -16.83
CA GLY A 68 -0.69 14.94 -16.95
C GLY A 68 0.02 13.66 -17.38
N GLY A 69 1.27 13.49 -16.97
CA GLY A 69 2.04 12.27 -17.18
C GLY A 69 1.34 11.03 -16.61
N HIS A 70 1.99 9.88 -16.72
CA HIS A 70 1.46 8.60 -16.26
C HIS A 70 0.97 8.67 -14.81
N GLY A 71 -0.27 8.24 -14.59
CA GLY A 71 -0.90 8.31 -13.27
C GLY A 71 -0.51 7.18 -12.33
N GLY A 72 -0.55 7.47 -11.03
CA GLY A 72 -0.50 6.45 -10.00
C GLY A 72 -1.83 5.68 -9.85
N CYS A 73 -1.86 4.70 -8.98
CA CYS A 73 -3.02 3.85 -8.75
C CYS A 73 -3.82 4.30 -7.53
N GLY A 74 -5.14 4.24 -7.65
CA GLY A 74 -6.08 4.41 -6.56
C GLY A 74 -6.26 3.14 -5.73
N ALA A 75 -6.69 3.29 -4.48
CA ALA A 75 -6.93 2.16 -3.57
C ALA A 75 -8.00 1.21 -4.10
N LEU A 76 -9.11 1.75 -4.63
CA LEU A 76 -10.22 0.97 -5.17
C LEU A 76 -9.77 0.14 -6.38
N GLY A 77 -9.05 0.75 -7.32
CA GLY A 77 -8.53 0.05 -8.49
C GLY A 77 -7.57 -1.08 -8.13
N LEU A 78 -6.71 -0.91 -7.11
CA LEU A 78 -5.84 -1.98 -6.60
C LEU A 78 -6.66 -3.12 -6.00
N ALA A 79 -7.68 -2.83 -5.21
CA ALA A 79 -8.58 -3.82 -4.61
C ALA A 79 -9.36 -4.61 -5.68
N LEU A 80 -9.92 -3.92 -6.66
CA LEU A 80 -10.61 -4.54 -7.81
C LEU A 80 -9.67 -5.43 -8.62
N SER A 81 -8.42 -5.00 -8.84
CA SER A 81 -7.43 -5.79 -9.56
C SER A 81 -7.05 -7.08 -8.81
N ALA A 82 -7.00 -7.03 -7.47
CA ALA A 82 -6.83 -8.22 -6.63
C ALA A 82 -8.05 -9.14 -6.75
N HIS A 83 -9.26 -8.59 -6.61
CA HIS A 83 -10.52 -9.33 -6.67
C HIS A 83 -10.71 -10.07 -8.00
N ARG A 84 -10.44 -9.43 -9.13
CA ARG A 84 -10.49 -10.04 -10.47
C ARG A 84 -9.54 -11.24 -10.63
N ARG A 85 -8.56 -11.39 -9.73
CA ARG A 85 -7.61 -12.51 -9.68
C ARG A 85 -7.92 -13.53 -8.59
N GLY A 86 -9.14 -13.45 -8.02
CA GLY A 86 -9.64 -14.41 -7.03
C GLY A 86 -9.13 -14.20 -5.61
N PHE A 87 -8.58 -13.01 -5.30
CA PHE A 87 -8.24 -12.62 -3.94
C PHE A 87 -9.39 -11.84 -3.30
N LYS A 88 -9.57 -11.97 -2.00
CA LYS A 88 -10.42 -11.06 -1.22
C LYS A 88 -9.68 -9.75 -1.01
N ALA A 89 -10.42 -8.65 -0.99
CA ALA A 89 -9.87 -7.33 -0.75
C ALA A 89 -10.80 -6.50 0.14
N GLU A 90 -10.22 -5.58 0.92
CA GLU A 90 -10.92 -4.54 1.69
C GLU A 90 -10.20 -3.22 1.46
N VAL A 91 -10.94 -2.10 1.47
CA VAL A 91 -10.37 -0.75 1.30
C VAL A 91 -10.74 0.12 2.49
N HIS A 92 -9.75 0.74 3.10
CA HIS A 92 -9.92 1.68 4.21
C HIS A 92 -9.37 3.04 3.81
N LEU A 93 -10.27 4.02 3.72
CA LEU A 93 -9.95 5.44 3.48
C LEU A 93 -10.34 6.23 4.73
N ASN A 94 -9.72 7.38 4.97
CA ASN A 94 -10.13 8.25 6.07
C ASN A 94 -10.99 9.44 5.63
N HIS A 95 -11.51 9.41 4.40
CA HIS A 95 -12.41 10.44 3.87
C HIS A 95 -13.22 9.90 2.67
N LYS A 96 -14.34 10.56 2.37
CA LYS A 96 -15.23 10.21 1.23
C LYS A 96 -14.85 10.90 -0.08
N GLY A 97 -13.85 11.77 -0.07
CA GLY A 97 -13.42 12.52 -1.26
C GLY A 97 -12.57 11.68 -2.21
N VAL A 98 -12.26 12.26 -3.35
CA VAL A 98 -11.35 11.65 -4.34
C VAL A 98 -9.93 11.65 -3.80
N LEU A 99 -9.32 10.47 -3.70
CA LEU A 99 -7.98 10.28 -3.16
C LEU A 99 -6.95 11.09 -3.95
N LEU A 100 -6.16 11.91 -3.27
CA LEU A 100 -5.09 12.75 -3.82
C LEU A 100 -5.54 13.77 -4.89
N ALA A 101 -6.85 14.10 -4.97
CA ALA A 101 -7.37 15.06 -5.96
C ALA A 101 -6.73 16.45 -5.83
N TYR A 102 -6.30 16.86 -4.63
CA TYR A 102 -5.62 18.14 -4.42
C TYR A 102 -4.27 18.26 -5.13
N ARG A 103 -3.68 17.15 -5.58
CA ARG A 103 -2.40 17.16 -6.32
C ARG A 103 -2.55 17.64 -7.76
N THR A 104 -3.76 17.56 -8.34
CA THR A 104 -4.03 18.17 -9.64
C THR A 104 -4.55 19.58 -9.47
N ARG A 105 -3.98 20.51 -10.23
CA ARG A 105 -4.47 21.90 -10.32
C ARG A 105 -5.53 22.08 -11.42
N SER A 106 -5.76 21.06 -12.25
CA SER A 106 -6.73 21.07 -13.33
C SER A 106 -8.10 20.61 -12.83
N LYS A 107 -9.13 21.44 -12.99
CA LYS A 107 -10.53 21.06 -12.70
C LYS A 107 -11.00 19.88 -13.54
N GLU A 108 -10.59 19.84 -14.81
CA GLU A 108 -10.90 18.74 -15.72
C GLU A 108 -10.32 17.41 -15.23
N ARG A 109 -9.02 17.37 -14.87
CA ARG A 109 -8.39 16.16 -14.33
C ARG A 109 -9.02 15.73 -13.02
N ALA A 110 -9.38 16.67 -12.14
CA ALA A 110 -10.08 16.35 -10.90
C ALA A 110 -11.47 15.75 -11.19
N ALA A 111 -12.16 16.23 -12.21
CA ALA A 111 -13.44 15.67 -12.67
C ALA A 111 -13.25 14.24 -13.22
N VAL A 112 -12.24 14.00 -14.05
CA VAL A 112 -11.90 12.65 -14.55
C VAL A 112 -11.60 11.70 -13.37
N MET A 113 -10.77 12.12 -12.40
CA MET A 113 -10.46 11.31 -11.23
C MET A 113 -11.73 10.96 -10.43
N ARG A 114 -12.67 11.90 -10.34
CA ARG A 114 -13.96 11.66 -9.65
C ARG A 114 -14.77 10.58 -10.37
N VAL A 115 -14.95 10.72 -11.69
CA VAL A 115 -15.72 9.75 -12.50
C VAL A 115 -15.10 8.35 -12.38
N LEU A 116 -13.77 8.24 -12.45
CA LEU A 116 -13.07 6.96 -12.30
C LEU A 116 -13.24 6.38 -10.90
N GLN A 117 -13.09 7.20 -9.84
CA GLN A 117 -13.27 6.73 -8.47
C GLN A 117 -14.71 6.31 -8.19
N ASP A 118 -15.70 7.07 -8.67
CA ASP A 118 -17.11 6.76 -8.47
C ASP A 118 -17.47 5.44 -9.17
N LYS A 119 -16.95 5.22 -10.40
CA LYS A 119 -17.06 3.94 -11.11
C LYS A 119 -16.43 2.79 -10.34
N ASP A 120 -15.19 2.96 -9.88
CA ASP A 120 -14.49 1.92 -9.13
C ASP A 120 -15.19 1.61 -7.79
N LEU A 121 -15.78 2.63 -7.13
CA LEU A 121 -16.56 2.44 -5.91
C LEU A 121 -17.84 1.65 -6.17
N ALA A 122 -18.56 1.94 -7.26
CA ALA A 122 -19.74 1.20 -7.66
C ALA A 122 -19.39 -0.27 -7.99
N GLU A 123 -18.29 -0.50 -8.71
CA GLU A 123 -17.81 -1.84 -9.05
C GLU A 123 -17.35 -2.61 -7.79
N ALA A 124 -16.62 -1.96 -6.87
CA ALA A 124 -16.23 -2.57 -5.60
C ALA A 124 -17.46 -2.99 -4.76
N LYS A 125 -18.49 -2.13 -4.71
CA LYS A 125 -19.75 -2.45 -4.05
C LYS A 125 -20.45 -3.65 -4.69
N ALA A 126 -20.54 -3.69 -6.02
CA ALA A 126 -21.14 -4.81 -6.76
C ALA A 126 -20.37 -6.12 -6.55
N ALA A 127 -19.03 -6.03 -6.41
CA ALA A 127 -18.16 -7.16 -6.13
C ALA A 127 -18.14 -7.59 -4.63
N GLY A 128 -18.88 -6.90 -3.76
CA GLY A 128 -18.90 -7.18 -2.33
C GLY A 128 -17.60 -6.84 -1.59
N ILE A 129 -16.76 -5.96 -2.17
CA ILE A 129 -15.52 -5.50 -1.53
C ILE A 129 -15.88 -4.47 -0.45
N PRO A 130 -15.55 -4.70 0.83
CA PRO A 130 -15.78 -3.74 1.89
C PRO A 130 -14.96 -2.46 1.67
N VAL A 131 -15.63 -1.30 1.72
CA VAL A 131 -15.00 0.01 1.63
C VAL A 131 -15.44 0.85 2.83
N THR A 132 -14.49 1.31 3.64
CA THR A 132 -14.74 2.18 4.80
C THR A 132 -14.13 3.57 4.58
N HIS A 133 -14.68 4.57 5.25
CA HIS A 133 -14.21 5.97 5.14
C HIS A 133 -13.78 6.56 6.50
N ASP A 134 -13.73 5.74 7.54
CA ASP A 134 -13.36 6.13 8.91
C ASP A 134 -11.87 5.89 9.19
N GLY A 135 -11.15 5.39 8.17
CA GLY A 135 -9.74 4.99 8.27
C GLY A 135 -9.56 3.61 8.90
N ILE A 136 -8.32 3.31 9.22
CA ILE A 136 -7.91 2.10 9.95
C ILE A 136 -6.72 2.47 10.83
N THR A 137 -6.73 2.02 12.07
CA THR A 137 -5.63 2.23 13.02
C THR A 137 -4.47 1.24 12.78
N LEU A 138 -3.29 1.57 13.30
CA LEU A 138 -2.14 0.65 13.24
C LEU A 138 -2.43 -0.67 13.97
N ALA A 139 -3.16 -0.64 15.08
CA ALA A 139 -3.55 -1.85 15.80
C ALA A 139 -4.49 -2.75 14.97
N GLU A 140 -5.42 -2.16 14.23
CA GLU A 140 -6.30 -2.90 13.32
C GLU A 140 -5.53 -3.46 12.12
N ILE A 141 -4.57 -2.70 11.55
CA ILE A 141 -3.66 -3.21 10.50
C ILE A 141 -2.88 -4.42 11.02
N GLU A 142 -2.37 -4.34 12.26
CA GLU A 142 -1.66 -5.44 12.91
C GLU A 142 -2.57 -6.66 13.10
N ALA A 143 -3.80 -6.47 13.56
CA ALA A 143 -4.77 -7.55 13.71
C ALA A 143 -5.11 -8.21 12.36
N LYS A 144 -5.33 -7.41 11.29
CA LYS A 144 -5.57 -7.91 9.93
C LYS A 144 -4.36 -8.68 9.38
N LEU A 145 -3.14 -8.17 9.59
CA LEU A 145 -1.91 -8.87 9.18
C LEU A 145 -1.79 -10.23 9.89
N ARG A 146 -2.09 -10.29 11.19
CA ARG A 146 -2.12 -11.54 11.97
C ARG A 146 -3.22 -12.51 11.49
N ALA A 147 -4.33 -11.98 10.98
CA ALA A 147 -5.41 -12.75 10.36
C ALA A 147 -5.09 -13.21 8.92
N GLY A 148 -3.89 -12.92 8.40
CA GLY A 148 -3.43 -13.37 7.10
C GLY A 148 -3.68 -12.41 5.94
N PHE A 149 -4.15 -11.20 6.22
CA PHE A 149 -4.20 -10.15 5.21
C PHE A 149 -2.82 -9.55 4.95
N MET A 150 -2.62 -9.07 3.74
CA MET A 150 -1.40 -8.38 3.31
C MET A 150 -1.74 -6.89 3.07
N PRO A 151 -1.35 -5.99 4.00
CA PRO A 151 -1.70 -4.57 3.92
C PRO A 151 -0.81 -3.81 2.92
N ILE A 152 -1.41 -3.15 1.93
CA ILE A 152 -0.77 -2.20 1.02
C ILE A 152 -1.16 -0.81 1.49
N VAL A 153 -0.18 0.04 1.81
CA VAL A 153 -0.41 1.29 2.53
C VAL A 153 0.11 2.49 1.76
N LEU A 154 -0.74 3.52 1.61
CA LEU A 154 -0.34 4.81 1.07
C LEU A 154 0.56 5.55 2.07
N ASN A 155 1.66 6.08 1.57
CA ASN A 155 2.62 6.81 2.40
C ASN A 155 3.33 7.93 1.63
N SER A 156 4.17 8.69 2.35
CA SER A 156 5.13 9.61 1.77
C SER A 156 6.50 8.95 1.66
N MET A 157 7.12 9.00 0.50
CA MET A 157 8.50 8.52 0.28
C MET A 157 9.55 9.30 1.09
N ARG A 158 9.15 10.39 1.75
CA ARG A 158 10.09 11.32 2.45
C ARG A 158 11.02 10.60 3.43
N TYR A 159 10.51 9.66 4.20
CA TYR A 159 11.31 8.97 5.22
C TYR A 159 12.36 8.03 4.62
N LEU A 160 11.98 7.20 3.65
CA LEU A 160 12.88 6.21 3.05
C LEU A 160 13.73 6.80 1.93
N HIS A 161 13.21 7.77 1.18
CA HIS A 161 13.81 8.24 -0.07
C HIS A 161 14.08 9.75 -0.10
N GLN A 162 13.71 10.52 0.95
CA GLN A 162 13.82 11.99 1.03
C GLN A 162 13.01 12.70 -0.06
N ASP A 163 11.99 12.05 -0.60
CA ASP A 163 11.09 12.55 -1.64
C ASP A 163 9.67 12.67 -1.07
N PRO A 164 8.97 13.81 -1.22
CA PRO A 164 7.60 13.98 -0.69
C PRO A 164 6.52 13.29 -1.54
N THR A 165 6.89 12.53 -2.57
CA THR A 165 5.93 11.88 -3.47
C THR A 165 5.06 10.85 -2.73
N ALA A 166 3.80 10.75 -3.15
CA ALA A 166 2.88 9.70 -2.69
C ALA A 166 3.34 8.34 -3.20
N HIS A 167 3.29 7.35 -2.34
CA HIS A 167 3.85 6.05 -2.60
C HIS A 167 3.03 4.94 -1.95
N TRP A 168 3.10 3.75 -2.51
CA TRP A 168 2.54 2.53 -1.95
C TRP A 168 3.66 1.57 -1.56
N PHE A 169 3.59 1.00 -0.37
CA PHE A 169 4.42 -0.12 0.06
C PHE A 169 3.58 -1.25 0.68
N LEU A 170 4.17 -2.42 0.82
CA LEU A 170 3.54 -3.57 1.46
C LEU A 170 4.04 -3.71 2.89
N VAL A 171 3.13 -3.78 3.87
CA VAL A 171 3.47 -4.14 5.26
C VAL A 171 3.64 -5.65 5.34
N THR A 172 4.77 -6.09 5.92
CA THR A 172 5.14 -7.51 5.99
C THR A 172 5.16 -8.08 7.40
N ASP A 173 5.41 -7.23 8.39
CA ASP A 173 5.34 -7.59 9.82
C ASP A 173 5.19 -6.34 10.70
N ILE A 174 4.76 -6.53 11.94
CA ILE A 174 4.64 -5.47 12.96
C ILE A 174 5.04 -6.06 14.30
N ASP A 175 5.95 -5.39 15.01
CA ASP A 175 6.29 -5.67 16.41
C ASP A 175 6.06 -4.45 17.32
N ASP A 176 6.49 -4.51 18.57
CA ASP A 176 6.25 -3.45 19.55
C ASP A 176 6.94 -2.12 19.22
N GLU A 177 8.01 -2.14 18.40
CA GLU A 177 8.83 -0.96 18.09
C GLU A 177 8.62 -0.48 16.65
N SER A 178 8.43 -1.40 15.72
CA SER A 178 8.52 -1.13 14.28
C SER A 178 7.42 -1.80 13.46
N VAL A 179 7.14 -1.18 12.31
CA VAL A 179 6.41 -1.75 11.18
C VAL A 179 7.44 -2.11 10.10
N TYR A 180 7.44 -3.35 9.65
CA TYR A 180 8.34 -3.83 8.60
C TYR A 180 7.65 -3.77 7.24
N VAL A 181 8.32 -3.19 6.25
CA VAL A 181 7.73 -3.01 4.93
C VAL A 181 8.63 -3.55 3.81
N ASN A 182 8.00 -4.03 2.74
CA ASN A 182 8.66 -4.19 1.46
C ASN A 182 8.33 -2.96 0.61
N ASP A 183 9.36 -2.17 0.30
CA ASP A 183 9.22 -0.99 -0.56
C ASP A 183 9.57 -1.37 -2.01
N PRO A 184 8.65 -1.19 -2.98
CA PRO A 184 8.93 -1.51 -4.37
C PRO A 184 9.94 -0.58 -5.05
N TRP A 185 10.22 0.60 -4.48
CA TRP A 185 11.18 1.55 -5.04
C TRP A 185 12.62 1.18 -4.67
N VAL A 186 13.39 0.70 -5.64
CA VAL A 186 14.80 0.40 -5.50
C VAL A 186 15.62 1.51 -6.18
N SER A 187 16.17 2.43 -5.39
CA SER A 187 16.92 3.58 -5.90
C SER A 187 18.28 3.17 -6.46
N LYS A 188 18.42 3.20 -7.77
CA LYS A 188 19.69 2.93 -8.47
C LYS A 188 20.75 3.99 -8.15
N THR A 189 20.37 5.26 -8.05
CA THR A 189 21.29 6.37 -7.75
C THR A 189 21.88 6.26 -6.35
N ARG A 190 21.15 5.67 -5.40
CA ARG A 190 21.62 5.39 -4.03
C ARG A 190 22.19 3.98 -3.88
N ARG A 191 22.42 3.26 -4.99
CA ARG A 191 22.96 1.89 -5.02
C ARG A 191 22.20 0.91 -4.11
N LYS A 192 20.88 1.11 -3.96
CA LYS A 192 20.02 0.21 -3.20
C LYS A 192 19.71 -1.05 -4.01
N THR A 193 19.54 -2.16 -3.31
CA THR A 193 19.12 -3.45 -3.86
C THR A 193 17.73 -3.84 -3.40
N ALA A 194 17.11 -4.83 -4.02
CA ALA A 194 15.85 -5.41 -3.56
C ALA A 194 15.95 -5.94 -2.11
N ARG A 195 17.12 -6.41 -1.69
CA ARG A 195 17.34 -6.87 -0.32
C ARG A 195 17.27 -5.71 0.69
N ASP A 196 17.82 -4.55 0.34
CA ASP A 196 17.80 -3.35 1.20
C ASP A 196 16.39 -2.78 1.36
N MET A 197 15.49 -3.11 0.44
CA MET A 197 14.10 -2.63 0.42
C MET A 197 13.09 -3.70 0.86
N SER A 198 13.59 -4.84 1.39
CA SER A 198 12.77 -5.93 1.92
C SER A 198 12.82 -5.96 3.43
N GLY A 199 11.64 -5.94 4.09
CA GLY A 199 11.53 -5.97 5.54
C GLY A 199 12.17 -4.75 6.21
N VAL A 200 12.05 -3.58 5.58
CA VAL A 200 12.62 -2.32 6.10
C VAL A 200 11.90 -1.91 7.37
N PRO A 201 12.59 -1.78 8.52
CA PRO A 201 11.95 -1.36 9.76
C PRO A 201 11.66 0.14 9.74
N ILE A 202 10.41 0.50 10.05
CA ILE A 202 9.95 1.87 10.24
C ILE A 202 9.42 1.98 11.67
N PRO A 203 9.96 2.84 12.55
CA PRO A 203 9.42 3.02 13.89
C PRO A 203 7.93 3.35 13.85
N ARG A 204 7.11 2.74 14.72
CA ARG A 204 5.63 2.86 14.71
C ARG A 204 5.17 4.32 14.62
N ARG A 205 5.75 5.22 15.41
CA ARG A 205 5.43 6.67 15.38
C ARG A 205 5.76 7.33 14.04
N VAL A 206 6.83 6.89 13.37
CA VAL A 206 7.19 7.38 12.04
C VAL A 206 6.22 6.87 11.00
N PHE A 207 5.86 5.57 11.06
CA PHE A 207 4.88 4.96 10.18
C PHE A 207 3.54 5.72 10.20
N GLU A 208 2.97 5.97 11.39
CA GLU A 208 1.72 6.72 11.54
C GLU A 208 1.79 8.13 10.93
N ARG A 209 2.94 8.79 11.04
CA ARG A 209 3.17 10.13 10.47
C ARG A 209 3.26 10.09 8.95
N ILE A 210 4.03 9.16 8.36
CA ILE A 210 4.24 9.13 6.91
C ILE A 210 3.03 8.57 6.14
N THR A 211 2.17 7.79 6.79
CA THR A 211 0.93 7.26 6.21
C THR A 211 -0.25 8.24 6.30
N ALA A 212 -0.08 9.38 6.96
CA ALA A 212 -0.97 10.55 6.88
C ALA A 212 -0.45 11.50 5.78
N TYR A 213 -0.77 11.19 4.52
CA TYR A 213 -0.14 11.83 3.37
C TYR A 213 -0.71 13.23 3.07
N GLY A 214 0.20 14.15 2.79
CA GLY A 214 -0.11 15.50 2.31
C GLY A 214 -0.82 16.41 3.33
N PRO A 215 -1.27 17.60 2.88
CA PRO A 215 -1.86 18.61 3.75
C PRO A 215 -3.20 18.17 4.36
N LYS A 216 -3.93 17.30 3.66
CA LYS A 216 -5.21 16.74 4.13
C LYS A 216 -5.05 15.50 4.99
N LYS A 217 -3.81 15.06 5.23
CA LYS A 217 -3.50 13.83 6.00
C LYS A 217 -4.29 12.62 5.49
N GLU A 218 -4.39 12.49 4.18
CA GLU A 218 -5.11 11.39 3.54
C GLU A 218 -4.46 10.04 3.87
N ARG A 219 -5.29 9.08 4.25
CA ARG A 219 -4.89 7.70 4.53
C ARG A 219 -5.63 6.75 3.62
N ALA A 220 -4.92 5.78 3.08
CA ALA A 220 -5.51 4.69 2.32
C ALA A 220 -4.76 3.39 2.58
N VAL A 221 -5.51 2.33 2.85
CA VAL A 221 -4.99 0.98 3.04
C VAL A 221 -5.84 0.02 2.21
N VAL A 222 -5.17 -0.84 1.46
CA VAL A 222 -5.79 -1.97 0.77
C VAL A 222 -5.32 -3.25 1.45
N LEU A 223 -6.25 -4.02 1.97
CA LEU A 223 -6.00 -5.31 2.59
C LEU A 223 -6.33 -6.40 1.58
N VAL A 224 -5.40 -7.33 1.36
CA VAL A 224 -5.58 -8.44 0.42
C VAL A 224 -5.42 -9.76 1.16
N SER A 225 -6.33 -10.72 0.93
CA SER A 225 -6.25 -12.07 1.49
C SER A 225 -6.72 -13.14 0.49
N ARG A 226 -6.61 -14.40 0.86
CA ARG A 226 -7.17 -15.52 0.12
C ARG A 226 -8.66 -15.70 0.38
#